data_523402dd08ba0170c152c650708d7e1d
#
_entry.id   523402dd08ba0170c152c650708d7e1d
#
_cell.length_a   1.000
_cell.length_b   1.000
_cell.length_c   1.000
_cell.angle_alpha   90.00
_cell.angle_beta   90.00
_cell.angle_gamma   90.00
#
_symmetry.space_group_name_H-M   'P 1'
#
loop_
_entity.id
_entity.type
_entity.pdbx_description
1 polymer ?
#
loop_
_entity_poly.entity_id
_entity_poly.type
_entity_poly.pdbx_seq_one_letter_code
_entity_poly.pdbx_strand_id
1 'polypeptide(L)'
;MAHPSTTAMPPARRTAEEKKVLAGTLVGTTIEWYDFFIYAQAAALVLAPLFFAPMGETGAQIASWASLGISFLVRPLGAIIAGHVGDRFGRKVVLVMTLVGMGAATALIGLLPTYAQIGVWAPILLILLRLMQGFSAGGEWGGAALMSVEHAPRGKRGLFGAYPQIGVPLGMIMATLFMFGLSTFMSDEQFLEWGWRVPFLFSVVLIVVGYWIRRSVEESPVFKEMQNLKAEASAPLGDLFRGHTKEVILAALIFAANNAAGYLVIAFFSSYGTRELGMARTETLVAALIGGVGWLVFTMFGGWISDKIGRVLTFQIGYGIIVLWAIPMWFLLDTANLVLFTLAIVVLTIGLGPSYGPQSALYAEMFPAKIRFSGVSIGYALGSIIGGAFAPLIAQLLLDNTGVSWSIGVYIAVLALISLIAVSMVPKSIQDRDLHTHDREHDEAPL
;
A
#
# COMPACT_ATOMS: atom_id res chain seq x y z
N MET A 1 -1.40 16.56 -46.37
CA MET A 1 -0.23 15.98 -45.70
C MET A 1 -0.68 14.76 -44.93
N ALA A 2 -0.21 13.57 -45.33
CA ALA A 2 -0.66 12.30 -44.75
C ALA A 2 -0.16 12.19 -43.30
N HIS A 3 -1.09 11.94 -42.35
CA HIS A 3 -0.75 11.61 -40.96
C HIS A 3 0.10 10.33 -40.96
N PRO A 4 1.21 10.27 -40.24
CA PRO A 4 1.93 9.02 -40.04
C PRO A 4 1.01 8.06 -39.28
N SER A 5 0.65 6.96 -39.93
CA SER A 5 -0.08 5.86 -39.32
C SER A 5 0.72 5.35 -38.12
N THR A 6 0.22 5.57 -36.92
CA THR A 6 0.68 4.83 -35.72
C THR A 6 0.47 3.36 -36.03
N THR A 7 1.56 2.65 -36.28
CA THR A 7 1.56 1.19 -36.48
C THR A 7 1.09 0.53 -35.20
N ALA A 8 -0.21 0.26 -35.10
CA ALA A 8 -0.79 -0.49 -34.01
C ALA A 8 -0.07 -1.86 -33.91
N MET A 9 0.44 -2.21 -32.74
CA MET A 9 1.07 -3.50 -32.52
C MET A 9 0.12 -4.66 -32.86
N PRO A 10 0.60 -5.75 -33.43
CA PRO A 10 -0.21 -6.94 -33.69
C PRO A 10 -0.89 -7.42 -32.39
N PRO A 11 -2.14 -7.92 -32.43
CA PRO A 11 -2.89 -8.33 -31.25
C PRO A 11 -2.14 -9.32 -30.33
N ALA A 12 -1.43 -10.28 -30.91
CA ALA A 12 -0.67 -11.27 -30.15
C ALA A 12 0.51 -10.66 -29.36
N ARG A 13 1.20 -9.65 -29.92
CA ARG A 13 2.32 -8.95 -29.27
C ARG A 13 1.80 -8.04 -28.15
N ARG A 14 0.66 -7.40 -28.35
CA ARG A 14 -0.02 -6.59 -27.35
C ARG A 14 -0.41 -7.41 -26.13
N THR A 15 -1.00 -8.61 -26.32
CA THR A 15 -1.38 -9.50 -25.21
C THR A 15 -0.17 -9.98 -24.42
N ALA A 16 0.97 -10.23 -25.06
CA ALA A 16 2.20 -10.64 -24.39
C ALA A 16 2.78 -9.48 -23.53
N GLU A 17 2.75 -8.25 -24.05
CA GLU A 17 3.20 -7.07 -23.31
C GLU A 17 2.31 -6.77 -22.11
N GLU A 18 0.99 -6.81 -22.26
CA GLU A 18 0.02 -6.69 -21.17
C GLU A 18 0.32 -7.66 -20.03
N LYS A 19 0.59 -8.93 -20.34
CA LYS A 19 0.95 -9.95 -19.33
C LYS A 19 2.27 -9.63 -18.62
N LYS A 20 3.29 -9.14 -19.33
CA LYS A 20 4.57 -8.75 -18.74
C LYS A 20 4.39 -7.56 -17.78
N VAL A 21 3.62 -6.55 -18.19
CA VAL A 21 3.33 -5.38 -17.35
C VAL A 21 2.59 -5.79 -16.08
N LEU A 22 1.54 -6.61 -16.20
CA LEU A 22 0.80 -7.10 -15.04
C LEU A 22 1.69 -7.92 -14.09
N ALA A 23 2.51 -8.82 -14.62
CA ALA A 23 3.46 -9.59 -13.81
C ALA A 23 4.52 -8.68 -13.16
N GLY A 24 5.06 -7.72 -13.91
CA GLY A 24 6.08 -6.80 -13.41
C GLY A 24 5.57 -5.88 -12.32
N THR A 25 4.36 -5.33 -12.47
CA THR A 25 3.74 -4.48 -11.44
C THR A 25 3.34 -5.29 -10.22
N LEU A 26 2.76 -6.48 -10.41
CA LEU A 26 2.39 -7.38 -9.31
C LEU A 26 3.60 -7.79 -8.47
N VAL A 27 4.66 -8.30 -9.10
CA VAL A 27 5.86 -8.74 -8.38
C VAL A 27 6.54 -7.57 -7.70
N GLY A 28 6.64 -6.42 -8.38
CA GLY A 28 7.25 -5.23 -7.81
C GLY A 28 6.53 -4.76 -6.56
N THR A 29 5.21 -4.59 -6.61
CA THR A 29 4.41 -4.20 -5.44
C THR A 29 4.40 -5.27 -4.35
N THR A 30 4.43 -6.56 -4.71
CA THR A 30 4.53 -7.65 -3.71
C THR A 30 5.84 -7.54 -2.92
N ILE A 31 6.97 -7.27 -3.58
CA ILE A 31 8.28 -7.11 -2.93
C ILE A 31 8.28 -5.87 -2.03
N GLU A 32 7.78 -4.74 -2.54
CA GLU A 32 7.69 -3.50 -1.76
C GLU A 32 6.89 -3.71 -0.48
N TRP A 33 5.72 -4.31 -0.59
CA TRP A 33 4.84 -4.52 0.55
C TRP A 33 5.32 -5.62 1.48
N TYR A 34 6.02 -6.63 0.97
CA TYR A 34 6.73 -7.58 1.81
C TYR A 34 7.69 -6.86 2.77
N ASP A 35 8.49 -5.93 2.25
CA ASP A 35 9.46 -5.18 3.04
C ASP A 35 8.79 -4.33 4.14
N PHE A 36 7.64 -3.72 3.84
CA PHE A 36 6.86 -3.00 4.85
C PHE A 36 6.25 -3.92 5.89
N PHE A 37 5.77 -5.08 5.48
CA PHE A 37 5.03 -5.96 6.38
C PHE A 37 5.92 -6.79 7.29
N ILE A 38 7.10 -7.20 6.84
CA ILE A 38 8.07 -7.80 7.78
C ILE A 38 8.45 -6.80 8.87
N TYR A 39 8.58 -5.52 8.53
CA TYR A 39 8.80 -4.49 9.54
C TYR A 39 7.59 -4.31 10.47
N ALA A 40 6.39 -4.24 9.93
CA ALA A 40 5.17 -4.09 10.74
C ALA A 40 4.98 -5.26 11.71
N GLN A 41 5.24 -6.49 11.27
CA GLN A 41 5.17 -7.68 12.12
C GLN A 41 6.33 -7.73 13.12
N ALA A 42 7.55 -7.32 12.74
CA ALA A 42 8.65 -7.17 13.66
C ALA A 42 8.36 -6.10 14.73
N ALA A 43 7.74 -4.97 14.36
CA ALA A 43 7.29 -3.94 15.29
C ALA A 43 6.27 -4.47 16.31
N ALA A 44 5.37 -5.35 15.86
CA ALA A 44 4.38 -5.99 16.70
C ALA A 44 5.01 -7.02 17.69
N LEU A 45 6.04 -7.74 17.25
CA LEU A 45 6.52 -8.95 17.93
C LEU A 45 7.88 -8.82 18.60
N VAL A 46 8.83 -8.04 18.04
CA VAL A 46 10.25 -8.07 18.44
C VAL A 46 10.94 -6.72 18.62
N LEU A 47 10.57 -5.65 17.90
CA LEU A 47 11.37 -4.42 17.91
C LEU A 47 11.30 -3.67 19.25
N ALA A 48 10.14 -3.73 19.94
CA ALA A 48 9.98 -3.07 21.22
C ALA A 48 11.07 -3.49 22.24
N PRO A 49 11.24 -4.78 22.59
CA PRO A 49 12.26 -5.20 23.55
C PRO A 49 13.70 -5.09 23.02
N LEU A 50 13.93 -5.18 21.71
CA LEU A 50 15.28 -5.19 21.17
C LEU A 50 15.87 -3.81 20.90
N PHE A 51 15.04 -2.81 20.59
CA PHE A 51 15.51 -1.47 20.19
C PHE A 51 15.06 -0.36 21.15
N PHE A 52 13.96 -0.56 21.88
CA PHE A 52 13.34 0.48 22.71
C PHE A 52 13.23 0.09 24.20
N ALA A 53 13.88 -0.97 24.63
CA ALA A 53 13.83 -1.49 26.00
C ALA A 53 13.91 -0.45 27.13
N PRO A 54 14.77 0.61 27.08
CA PRO A 54 14.87 1.60 28.14
C PRO A 54 13.59 2.43 28.38
N MET A 55 12.64 2.40 27.46
CA MET A 55 11.38 3.16 27.58
C MET A 55 10.31 2.44 28.42
N GLY A 56 10.63 1.26 28.98
CA GLY A 56 9.65 0.40 29.63
C GLY A 56 8.75 -0.31 28.61
N GLU A 57 7.92 -1.26 29.06
CA GLU A 57 7.14 -2.12 28.16
C GLU A 57 6.18 -1.32 27.27
N THR A 58 5.34 -0.48 27.88
CA THR A 58 4.35 0.36 27.15
C THR A 58 5.05 1.39 26.26
N GLY A 59 6.05 2.10 26.79
CA GLY A 59 6.81 3.10 26.03
C GLY A 59 7.55 2.50 24.84
N ALA A 60 8.16 1.33 25.01
CA ALA A 60 8.83 0.61 23.94
C ALA A 60 7.86 0.18 22.83
N GLN A 61 6.67 -0.27 23.18
CA GLN A 61 5.65 -0.63 22.19
C GLN A 61 5.14 0.59 21.43
N ILE A 62 4.88 1.70 22.12
CA ILE A 62 4.50 2.96 21.48
C ILE A 62 5.59 3.45 20.53
N ALA A 63 6.87 3.40 20.94
CA ALA A 63 7.99 3.77 20.09
C ALA A 63 8.13 2.86 18.87
N SER A 64 7.86 1.56 19.02
CA SER A 64 7.85 0.58 17.94
C SER A 64 6.78 0.92 16.90
N TRP A 65 5.54 1.21 17.32
CA TRP A 65 4.48 1.65 16.41
C TRP A 65 4.75 3.02 15.78
N ALA A 66 5.31 3.97 16.53
CA ALA A 66 5.71 5.27 16.00
C ALA A 66 6.78 5.11 14.90
N SER A 67 7.75 4.20 15.07
CA SER A 67 8.76 3.91 14.07
C SER A 67 8.18 3.32 12.79
N LEU A 68 7.08 2.57 12.86
CA LEU A 68 6.33 2.14 11.69
C LEU A 68 5.77 3.35 10.93
N GLY A 69 5.12 4.28 11.65
CA GLY A 69 4.48 5.46 11.06
C GLY A 69 5.45 6.47 10.44
N ILE A 70 6.65 6.61 11.00
CA ILE A 70 7.60 7.67 10.61
C ILE A 70 8.03 7.56 9.13
N SER A 71 8.08 6.35 8.57
CA SER A 71 8.41 6.13 7.16
C SER A 71 7.38 6.74 6.21
N PHE A 72 6.14 6.89 6.64
CA PHE A 72 5.08 7.48 5.81
C PHE A 72 5.22 8.99 5.70
N LEU A 73 5.78 9.66 6.71
CA LEU A 73 5.94 11.13 6.72
C LEU A 73 6.84 11.64 5.59
N VAL A 74 7.79 10.83 5.15
CA VAL A 74 8.71 11.20 4.05
C VAL A 74 8.25 10.69 2.68
N ARG A 75 7.19 9.88 2.60
CA ARG A 75 6.64 9.41 1.32
C ARG A 75 6.26 10.54 0.35
N PRO A 76 5.58 11.63 0.78
CA PRO A 76 5.27 12.74 -0.13
C PRO A 76 6.53 13.37 -0.75
N LEU A 77 7.61 13.51 0.03
CA LEU A 77 8.88 14.01 -0.48
C LEU A 77 9.48 13.06 -1.53
N GLY A 78 9.46 11.76 -1.23
CA GLY A 78 9.84 10.71 -2.18
C GLY A 78 8.99 10.73 -3.45
N ALA A 79 7.66 10.91 -3.32
CA ALA A 79 6.73 11.01 -4.44
C ALA A 79 7.01 12.23 -5.33
N ILE A 80 7.33 13.39 -4.74
CA ILE A 80 7.69 14.61 -5.46
C ILE A 80 8.97 14.39 -6.29
N ILE A 81 10.01 13.84 -5.69
CA ILE A 81 11.30 13.60 -6.36
C ILE A 81 11.15 12.51 -7.42
N ALA A 82 10.45 11.42 -7.09
CA ALA A 82 10.15 10.35 -8.04
C ALA A 82 9.31 10.85 -9.22
N GLY A 83 8.33 11.74 -8.97
CA GLY A 83 7.55 12.40 -10.00
C GLY A 83 8.44 13.17 -10.97
N HIS A 84 9.32 14.03 -10.45
CA HIS A 84 10.25 14.81 -11.27
C HIS A 84 11.22 13.93 -12.08
N VAL A 85 11.79 12.90 -11.44
CA VAL A 85 12.68 11.93 -12.11
C VAL A 85 11.90 11.11 -13.14
N GLY A 86 10.69 10.67 -12.82
CA GLY A 86 9.85 9.85 -13.70
C GLY A 86 9.36 10.61 -14.94
N ASP A 87 9.04 11.88 -14.78
CA ASP A 87 8.62 12.73 -15.90
C ASP A 87 9.80 13.07 -16.83
N ARG A 88 11.03 13.10 -16.30
CA ARG A 88 12.23 13.43 -17.07
C ARG A 88 12.94 12.22 -17.68
N PHE A 89 13.07 11.12 -16.92
CA PHE A 89 13.89 9.96 -17.28
C PHE A 89 13.06 8.68 -17.53
N GLY A 90 11.75 8.73 -17.31
CA GLY A 90 10.85 7.60 -17.49
C GLY A 90 10.47 6.91 -16.18
N ARG A 91 9.28 6.30 -16.20
CA ARG A 91 8.68 5.64 -15.04
C ARG A 91 9.45 4.39 -14.61
N LYS A 92 10.01 3.67 -15.60
CA LYS A 92 10.83 2.47 -15.36
C LYS A 92 12.07 2.77 -14.51
N VAL A 93 12.74 3.89 -14.73
CA VAL A 93 13.92 4.29 -13.96
C VAL A 93 13.55 4.49 -12.49
N VAL A 94 12.46 5.19 -12.22
CA VAL A 94 11.95 5.40 -10.86
C VAL A 94 11.67 4.07 -10.19
N LEU A 95 10.93 3.17 -10.85
CA LEU A 95 10.57 1.86 -10.30
C LEU A 95 11.78 1.00 -9.94
N VAL A 96 12.88 1.11 -10.69
CA VAL A 96 14.12 0.39 -10.36
C VAL A 96 14.83 1.04 -9.17
N MET A 97 14.92 2.38 -9.15
CA MET A 97 15.59 3.11 -8.07
C MET A 97 14.86 2.89 -6.72
N THR A 98 13.53 2.95 -6.72
CA THR A 98 12.72 2.76 -5.52
C THR A 98 12.84 1.34 -4.97
N LEU A 99 12.80 0.33 -5.85
CA LEU A 99 13.00 -1.07 -5.46
C LEU A 99 14.37 -1.30 -4.79
N VAL A 100 15.44 -0.81 -5.41
CA VAL A 100 16.80 -1.00 -4.87
C VAL A 100 16.97 -0.22 -3.57
N GLY A 101 16.52 1.03 -3.51
CA GLY A 101 16.64 1.86 -2.31
C GLY A 101 15.88 1.29 -1.12
N MET A 102 14.66 0.84 -1.36
CA MET A 102 13.82 0.26 -0.31
C MET A 102 14.36 -1.07 0.19
N GLY A 103 14.64 -2.00 -0.72
CA GLY A 103 15.13 -3.32 -0.35
C GLY A 103 16.51 -3.27 0.32
N ALA A 104 17.39 -2.36 -0.10
CA ALA A 104 18.67 -2.14 0.58
C ALA A 104 18.46 -1.65 2.02
N ALA A 105 17.57 -0.67 2.24
CA ALA A 105 17.23 -0.21 3.58
C ALA A 105 16.65 -1.35 4.44
N THR A 106 15.78 -2.18 3.89
CA THR A 106 15.21 -3.35 4.56
C THR A 106 16.29 -4.35 4.97
N ALA A 107 17.18 -4.71 4.04
CA ALA A 107 18.28 -5.64 4.34
C ALA A 107 19.21 -5.09 5.44
N LEU A 108 19.50 -3.78 5.42
CA LEU A 108 20.29 -3.12 6.44
C LEU A 108 19.62 -3.14 7.82
N ILE A 109 18.29 -3.05 7.91
CA ILE A 109 17.55 -3.24 9.18
C ILE A 109 17.83 -4.62 9.74
N GLY A 110 17.84 -5.66 8.91
CA GLY A 110 18.19 -7.02 9.33
C GLY A 110 19.61 -7.19 9.87
N LEU A 111 20.53 -6.29 9.51
CA LEU A 111 21.93 -6.27 9.99
C LEU A 111 22.14 -5.37 11.21
N LEU A 112 21.15 -4.58 11.64
CA LEU A 112 21.33 -3.64 12.75
C LEU A 112 21.65 -4.37 14.05
N PRO A 113 22.66 -3.88 14.81
CA PRO A 113 22.85 -4.27 16.18
C PRO A 113 21.70 -3.78 17.06
N THR A 114 21.40 -4.53 18.13
CA THR A 114 20.33 -4.19 19.08
C THR A 114 20.76 -3.11 20.08
N TYR A 115 19.81 -2.61 20.88
CA TYR A 115 20.10 -1.65 21.94
C TYR A 115 21.15 -2.19 22.94
N ALA A 116 21.09 -3.48 23.27
CA ALA A 116 22.05 -4.10 24.17
C ALA A 116 23.50 -4.05 23.65
N GLN A 117 23.71 -3.95 22.35
CA GLN A 117 25.03 -3.94 21.70
C GLN A 117 25.58 -2.53 21.49
N ILE A 118 24.77 -1.60 21.00
CA ILE A 118 25.20 -0.24 20.60
C ILE A 118 24.44 0.91 21.26
N GLY A 119 23.58 0.59 22.24
CA GLY A 119 22.83 1.60 23.00
C GLY A 119 21.89 2.43 22.11
N VAL A 120 21.86 3.73 22.38
CA VAL A 120 20.96 4.70 21.71
C VAL A 120 21.14 4.77 20.18
N TRP A 121 22.27 4.33 19.65
CA TRP A 121 22.50 4.28 18.21
C TRP A 121 21.60 3.27 17.49
N ALA A 122 21.17 2.21 18.17
CA ALA A 122 20.28 1.21 17.57
C ALA A 122 18.94 1.80 17.11
N PRO A 123 18.15 2.47 17.95
CA PRO A 123 16.91 3.10 17.50
C PRO A 123 17.13 4.25 16.53
N ILE A 124 18.23 5.03 16.66
CA ILE A 124 18.53 6.12 15.72
C ILE A 124 18.76 5.57 14.31
N LEU A 125 19.61 4.55 14.16
CA LEU A 125 19.87 3.93 12.86
C LEU A 125 18.62 3.25 12.30
N LEU A 126 17.82 2.61 13.14
CA LEU A 126 16.55 2.02 12.74
C LEU A 126 15.61 3.09 12.13
N ILE A 127 15.45 4.24 12.78
CA ILE A 127 14.62 5.35 12.30
C ILE A 127 15.17 5.92 10.99
N LEU A 128 16.49 6.11 10.87
CA LEU A 128 17.11 6.58 9.61
C LEU A 128 16.82 5.64 8.44
N LEU A 129 16.93 4.32 8.65
CA LEU A 129 16.60 3.33 7.63
C LEU A 129 15.09 3.33 7.30
N ARG A 130 14.23 3.57 8.27
CA ARG A 130 12.78 3.73 8.06
C ARG A 130 12.46 4.96 7.20
N LEU A 131 13.13 6.08 7.44
CA LEU A 131 13.01 7.28 6.59
C LEU A 131 13.47 6.98 5.15
N MET A 132 14.57 6.25 4.99
CA MET A 132 15.08 5.83 3.67
C MET A 132 14.09 4.90 2.95
N GLN A 133 13.47 3.93 3.64
CA GLN A 133 12.41 3.09 3.09
C GLN A 133 11.21 3.93 2.64
N GLY A 134 10.72 4.82 3.49
CA GLY A 134 9.57 5.67 3.19
C GLY A 134 9.82 6.60 2.00
N PHE A 135 11.00 7.20 1.93
CA PHE A 135 11.42 8.03 0.81
C PHE A 135 11.42 7.22 -0.50
N SER A 136 12.03 6.04 -0.50
CA SER A 136 12.09 5.17 -1.68
C SER A 136 10.71 4.73 -2.15
N ALA A 137 9.80 4.39 -1.22
CA ALA A 137 8.44 3.94 -1.55
C ALA A 137 7.51 5.06 -2.09
N GLY A 138 7.88 6.34 -1.94
CA GLY A 138 6.99 7.45 -2.30
C GLY A 138 6.55 7.49 -3.76
N GLY A 139 7.38 7.06 -4.70
CA GLY A 139 7.08 7.04 -6.13
C GLY A 139 6.63 5.69 -6.69
N GLU A 140 6.75 4.63 -5.91
CA GLU A 140 6.56 3.24 -6.38
C GLU A 140 5.11 2.95 -6.78
N TRP A 141 4.20 3.18 -5.85
CA TRP A 141 2.79 2.81 -6.05
C TRP A 141 2.15 3.54 -7.23
N GLY A 142 2.37 4.86 -7.35
CA GLY A 142 1.84 5.66 -8.47
C GLY A 142 2.34 5.15 -9.82
N GLY A 143 3.62 4.80 -9.91
CA GLY A 143 4.22 4.22 -11.11
C GLY A 143 3.60 2.87 -11.48
N ALA A 144 3.45 1.95 -10.52
CA ALA A 144 2.86 0.64 -10.74
C ALA A 144 1.38 0.73 -11.13
N ALA A 145 0.61 1.58 -10.43
CA ALA A 145 -0.80 1.82 -10.70
C ALA A 145 -1.02 2.34 -12.13
N LEU A 146 -0.28 3.38 -12.54
CA LEU A 146 -0.38 3.96 -13.87
C LEU A 146 0.09 3.01 -14.97
N MET A 147 1.22 2.32 -14.77
CA MET A 147 1.70 1.31 -15.73
C MET A 147 0.62 0.27 -16.01
N SER A 148 -0.06 -0.22 -14.97
CA SER A 148 -1.10 -1.23 -15.11
C SER A 148 -2.34 -0.71 -15.82
N VAL A 149 -2.84 0.47 -15.45
CA VAL A 149 -4.08 1.06 -16.00
C VAL A 149 -3.88 1.59 -17.41
N GLU A 150 -2.74 2.21 -17.72
CA GLU A 150 -2.43 2.77 -19.05
C GLU A 150 -2.21 1.68 -20.12
N HIS A 151 -1.86 0.45 -19.72
CA HIS A 151 -1.80 -0.71 -20.63
C HIS A 151 -3.12 -1.48 -20.70
N ALA A 152 -4.12 -1.10 -19.90
CA ALA A 152 -5.38 -1.83 -19.84
C ALA A 152 -6.22 -1.65 -21.11
N PRO A 153 -6.86 -2.71 -21.61
CA PRO A 153 -7.91 -2.58 -22.61
C PRO A 153 -9.07 -1.75 -22.09
N ARG A 154 -9.78 -1.04 -22.99
CA ARG A 154 -11.02 -0.32 -22.64
C ARG A 154 -11.99 -1.25 -21.92
N GLY A 155 -12.61 -0.78 -20.82
CA GLY A 155 -13.56 -1.55 -20.00
C GLY A 155 -12.93 -2.61 -19.08
N LYS A 156 -11.58 -2.66 -18.94
CA LYS A 156 -10.87 -3.56 -18.03
C LYS A 156 -9.86 -2.84 -17.11
N ARG A 157 -9.96 -1.53 -17.00
CA ARG A 157 -9.04 -0.73 -16.19
C ARG A 157 -9.11 -1.07 -14.71
N GLY A 158 -10.30 -1.37 -14.18
CA GLY A 158 -10.49 -1.80 -12.79
C GLY A 158 -9.80 -3.12 -12.51
N LEU A 159 -10.01 -4.11 -13.38
CA LEU A 159 -9.35 -5.41 -13.27
C LEU A 159 -7.82 -5.28 -13.37
N PHE A 160 -7.31 -4.54 -14.37
CA PHE A 160 -5.88 -4.34 -14.56
C PHE A 160 -5.26 -3.55 -13.40
N GLY A 161 -5.94 -2.50 -12.93
CA GLY A 161 -5.54 -1.72 -11.77
C GLY A 161 -5.55 -2.49 -10.45
N ALA A 162 -6.29 -3.60 -10.36
CA ALA A 162 -6.28 -4.46 -9.20
C ALA A 162 -5.00 -5.31 -9.07
N TYR A 163 -4.26 -5.56 -10.17
CA TYR A 163 -3.03 -6.36 -10.11
C TYR A 163 -1.95 -5.74 -9.20
N PRO A 164 -1.56 -4.47 -9.32
CA PRO A 164 -0.65 -3.88 -8.34
C PRO A 164 -1.25 -3.89 -6.93
N GLN A 165 -2.58 -3.78 -6.78
CA GLN A 165 -3.23 -3.76 -5.47
C GLN A 165 -3.17 -5.12 -4.75
N ILE A 166 -3.30 -6.24 -5.46
CA ILE A 166 -3.15 -7.56 -4.84
C ILE A 166 -1.70 -7.88 -4.45
N GLY A 167 -0.73 -7.09 -4.90
CA GLY A 167 0.64 -7.14 -4.40
C GLY A 167 0.72 -6.87 -2.89
N VAL A 168 -0.19 -6.05 -2.35
CA VAL A 168 -0.29 -5.76 -0.90
C VAL A 168 -0.61 -7.03 -0.10
N PRO A 169 -1.75 -7.69 -0.27
CA PRO A 169 -2.03 -8.92 0.48
C PRO A 169 -1.06 -10.06 0.16
N LEU A 170 -0.49 -10.14 -1.05
CA LEU A 170 0.56 -11.11 -1.35
C LEU A 170 1.83 -10.85 -0.56
N GLY A 171 2.26 -9.60 -0.46
CA GLY A 171 3.40 -9.21 0.39
C GLY A 171 3.15 -9.54 1.85
N MET A 172 1.93 -9.29 2.34
CA MET A 172 1.51 -9.66 3.69
C MET A 172 1.56 -11.17 3.92
N ILE A 173 0.98 -11.97 3.01
CA ILE A 173 0.99 -13.43 3.08
C ILE A 173 2.44 -13.94 3.12
N MET A 174 3.30 -13.44 2.23
CA MET A 174 4.71 -13.83 2.17
C MET A 174 5.46 -13.47 3.46
N ALA A 175 5.29 -12.25 3.97
CA ALA A 175 5.89 -11.84 5.24
C ALA A 175 5.40 -12.68 6.41
N THR A 176 4.08 -12.95 6.47
CA THR A 176 3.47 -13.75 7.53
C THR A 176 3.91 -15.21 7.47
N LEU A 177 4.06 -15.79 6.27
CA LEU A 177 4.59 -17.15 6.10
C LEU A 177 6.03 -17.26 6.62
N PHE A 178 6.87 -16.25 6.38
CA PHE A 178 8.20 -16.20 6.96
C PHE A 178 8.17 -16.20 8.50
N MET A 179 7.39 -15.27 9.07
CA MET A 179 7.27 -15.16 10.52
C MET A 179 6.64 -16.41 11.14
N PHE A 180 5.62 -16.98 10.51
CA PHE A 180 4.99 -18.23 10.93
C PHE A 180 5.99 -19.41 10.91
N GLY A 181 6.71 -19.58 9.80
CA GLY A 181 7.72 -20.64 9.69
C GLY A 181 8.79 -20.52 10.76
N LEU A 182 9.36 -19.33 10.94
CA LEU A 182 10.38 -19.09 11.96
C LEU A 182 9.83 -19.32 13.37
N SER A 183 8.62 -18.83 13.67
CA SER A 183 7.99 -19.04 14.98
C SER A 183 7.62 -20.51 15.27
N THR A 184 7.47 -21.33 14.24
CA THR A 184 7.16 -22.77 14.38
C THR A 184 8.41 -23.62 14.57
N PHE A 185 9.50 -23.28 13.84
CA PHE A 185 10.71 -24.10 13.82
C PHE A 185 11.82 -23.63 14.77
N MET A 186 11.66 -22.45 15.39
CA MET A 186 12.64 -21.85 16.29
C MET A 186 12.05 -21.68 17.69
N SER A 187 12.90 -21.76 18.73
CA SER A 187 12.50 -21.32 20.07
C SER A 187 12.32 -19.80 20.11
N ASP A 188 11.56 -19.30 21.11
CA ASP A 188 11.39 -17.85 21.29
C ASP A 188 12.73 -17.14 21.48
N GLU A 189 13.69 -17.76 22.17
CA GLU A 189 15.03 -17.23 22.35
C GLU A 189 15.79 -17.12 21.04
N GLN A 190 15.81 -18.18 20.22
CA GLN A 190 16.46 -18.17 18.91
C GLN A 190 15.80 -17.15 17.97
N PHE A 191 14.46 -17.06 18.01
CA PHE A 191 13.72 -16.09 17.21
C PHE A 191 14.08 -14.65 17.57
N LEU A 192 14.15 -14.32 18.87
CA LEU A 192 14.52 -12.99 19.36
C LEU A 192 16.01 -12.68 19.16
N GLU A 193 16.89 -13.68 19.25
CA GLU A 193 18.33 -13.48 19.10
C GLU A 193 18.72 -13.16 17.66
N TRP A 194 18.24 -13.96 16.69
CA TRP A 194 18.65 -13.81 15.29
C TRP A 194 17.56 -14.11 14.26
N GLY A 195 16.57 -14.96 14.58
CA GLY A 195 15.57 -15.45 13.63
C GLY A 195 14.79 -14.35 12.92
N TRP A 196 14.42 -13.29 13.64
CA TRP A 196 13.70 -12.14 13.08
C TRP A 196 14.47 -11.40 11.97
N ARG A 197 15.79 -11.58 11.88
CA ARG A 197 16.64 -10.95 10.86
C ARG A 197 16.51 -11.62 9.49
N VAL A 198 16.17 -12.91 9.45
CA VAL A 198 16.13 -13.70 8.22
C VAL A 198 15.18 -13.12 7.17
N PRO A 199 13.92 -12.76 7.51
CA PRO A 199 13.02 -12.14 6.53
C PRO A 199 13.56 -10.83 5.95
N PHE A 200 14.23 -10.01 6.77
CA PHE A 200 14.84 -8.75 6.31
C PHE A 200 16.01 -9.00 5.35
N LEU A 201 16.87 -9.98 5.65
CA LEU A 201 17.99 -10.32 4.78
C LEU A 201 17.54 -10.97 3.46
N PHE A 202 16.40 -11.66 3.48
CA PHE A 202 15.80 -12.23 2.27
C PHE A 202 15.41 -11.16 1.23
N SER A 203 15.21 -9.92 1.65
CA SER A 203 14.95 -8.79 0.74
C SER A 203 16.06 -8.61 -0.30
N VAL A 204 17.30 -9.00 -0.01
CA VAL A 204 18.40 -8.98 -1.00
C VAL A 204 18.06 -9.87 -2.21
N VAL A 205 17.52 -11.06 -1.95
CA VAL A 205 17.10 -11.99 -3.03
C VAL A 205 15.94 -11.36 -3.83
N LEU A 206 14.99 -10.74 -3.11
CA LEU A 206 13.83 -10.11 -3.74
C LEU A 206 14.21 -8.90 -4.61
N ILE A 207 15.23 -8.12 -4.20
CA ILE A 207 15.78 -7.02 -5.02
C ILE A 207 16.29 -7.56 -6.36
N VAL A 208 17.08 -8.63 -6.31
CA VAL A 208 17.64 -9.24 -7.54
C VAL A 208 16.53 -9.70 -8.46
N VAL A 209 15.55 -10.44 -7.93
CA VAL A 209 14.39 -10.93 -8.72
C VAL A 209 13.59 -9.76 -9.28
N GLY A 210 13.25 -8.78 -8.47
CA GLY A 210 12.47 -7.61 -8.89
C GLY A 210 13.20 -6.77 -9.94
N TYR A 211 14.51 -6.58 -9.81
CA TYR A 211 15.35 -5.88 -10.79
C TYR A 211 15.30 -6.57 -12.17
N TRP A 212 15.48 -7.89 -12.22
CA TRP A 212 15.42 -8.64 -13.47
C TRP A 212 14.06 -8.53 -14.14
N ILE A 213 12.97 -8.66 -13.38
CA ILE A 213 11.61 -8.55 -13.91
C ILE A 213 11.35 -7.14 -14.45
N ARG A 214 11.67 -6.09 -13.69
CA ARG A 214 11.45 -4.69 -14.11
C ARG A 214 12.28 -4.30 -15.33
N ARG A 215 13.47 -4.85 -15.46
CA ARG A 215 14.30 -4.60 -16.64
C ARG A 215 13.64 -5.11 -17.93
N SER A 216 12.82 -6.17 -17.86
CA SER A 216 12.13 -6.79 -19.00
C SER A 216 10.85 -6.07 -19.44
N VAL A 217 10.29 -5.18 -18.63
CA VAL A 217 9.07 -4.41 -18.93
C VAL A 217 9.41 -3.18 -19.77
N GLU A 218 8.62 -2.90 -20.80
CA GLU A 218 8.75 -1.68 -21.61
C GLU A 218 8.19 -0.46 -20.88
N GLU A 219 8.61 0.73 -21.31
CA GLU A 219 8.10 2.01 -20.79
C GLU A 219 6.62 2.24 -21.21
N SER A 220 5.88 3.00 -20.41
CA SER A 220 4.46 3.31 -20.63
C SER A 220 4.19 3.89 -22.03
N PRO A 221 3.14 3.42 -22.75
CA PRO A 221 2.74 3.98 -24.04
C PRO A 221 2.43 5.47 -23.95
N VAL A 222 1.73 5.90 -22.91
CA VAL A 222 1.37 7.31 -22.67
C VAL A 222 2.63 8.17 -22.47
N PHE A 223 3.63 7.66 -21.77
CA PHE A 223 4.90 8.37 -21.59
C PHE A 223 5.68 8.51 -22.91
N LYS A 224 5.73 7.43 -23.72
CA LYS A 224 6.35 7.47 -25.06
C LYS A 224 5.66 8.50 -25.98
N GLU A 225 4.32 8.57 -25.91
CA GLU A 225 3.50 9.54 -26.65
C GLU A 225 3.80 10.98 -26.20
N MET A 226 3.84 11.24 -24.88
CA MET A 226 4.19 12.56 -24.34
C MET A 226 5.59 13.02 -24.73
N GLN A 227 6.60 12.13 -24.72
CA GLN A 227 7.95 12.45 -25.20
C GLN A 227 7.95 12.84 -26.68
N ASN A 228 7.21 12.12 -27.53
CA ASN A 228 7.13 12.39 -28.96
C ASN A 228 6.47 13.75 -29.26
N LEU A 229 5.50 14.16 -28.45
CA LEU A 229 4.80 15.44 -28.59
C LEU A 229 5.58 16.63 -28.00
N LYS A 230 6.76 16.40 -27.40
CA LYS A 230 7.52 17.44 -26.64
C LYS A 230 6.63 18.18 -25.62
N ALA A 231 5.60 17.51 -25.11
CA ALA A 231 4.68 18.04 -24.12
C ALA A 231 5.32 17.95 -22.73
N GLU A 232 6.43 18.65 -22.53
CA GLU A 232 7.04 18.78 -21.20
C GLU A 232 6.15 19.68 -20.35
N ALA A 233 5.61 19.14 -19.27
CA ALA A 233 4.98 19.95 -18.24
C ALA A 233 6.05 20.80 -17.58
N SER A 234 6.01 22.11 -17.77
CA SER A 234 7.00 23.04 -17.25
C SER A 234 7.01 23.16 -15.72
N ALA A 235 5.90 22.81 -15.05
CA ALA A 235 5.77 22.83 -13.60
C ALA A 235 4.59 21.93 -13.10
N PRO A 236 4.69 20.58 -13.18
CA PRO A 236 3.55 19.70 -12.85
C PRO A 236 2.99 19.89 -11.45
N LEU A 237 3.81 20.22 -10.47
CA LEU A 237 3.38 20.48 -9.08
C LEU A 237 2.64 21.80 -8.93
N GLY A 238 3.09 22.85 -9.61
CA GLY A 238 2.41 24.15 -9.60
C GLY A 238 0.99 24.05 -10.17
N ASP A 239 0.85 23.35 -11.28
CA ASP A 239 -0.43 23.14 -11.97
C ASP A 239 -1.35 22.23 -11.13
N LEU A 240 -0.79 21.18 -10.50
CA LEU A 240 -1.54 20.29 -9.61
C LEU A 240 -2.17 21.07 -8.44
N PHE A 241 -1.40 21.85 -7.70
CA PHE A 241 -1.90 22.56 -6.51
C PHE A 241 -2.69 23.84 -6.83
N ARG A 242 -2.59 24.40 -8.03
CA ARG A 242 -3.42 25.54 -8.44
C ARG A 242 -4.79 25.13 -8.96
N GLY A 243 -4.86 24.03 -9.71
CA GLY A 243 -6.09 23.62 -10.40
C GLY A 243 -6.77 22.37 -9.81
N HIS A 244 -6.02 21.47 -9.15
CA HIS A 244 -6.49 20.12 -8.80
C HIS A 244 -6.30 19.74 -7.34
N THR A 245 -6.24 20.72 -6.43
CA THR A 245 -6.10 20.49 -4.98
C THR A 245 -7.27 19.67 -4.41
N LYS A 246 -8.48 19.90 -4.90
CA LYS A 246 -9.68 19.16 -4.48
C LYS A 246 -9.52 17.67 -4.77
N GLU A 247 -9.08 17.32 -5.97
CA GLU A 247 -8.85 15.93 -6.42
C GLU A 247 -7.77 15.24 -5.55
N VAL A 248 -6.70 15.96 -5.21
CA VAL A 248 -5.64 15.44 -4.31
C VAL A 248 -6.20 15.16 -2.92
N ILE A 249 -7.00 16.07 -2.36
CA ILE A 249 -7.63 15.89 -1.05
C ILE A 249 -8.62 14.72 -1.08
N LEU A 250 -9.47 14.63 -2.11
CA LEU A 250 -10.40 13.52 -2.27
C LEU A 250 -9.66 12.19 -2.37
N ALA A 251 -8.60 12.11 -3.20
CA ALA A 251 -7.78 10.91 -3.30
C ALA A 251 -7.19 10.50 -1.94
N ALA A 252 -6.65 11.45 -1.18
CA ALA A 252 -6.12 11.19 0.15
C ALA A 252 -7.19 10.65 1.12
N LEU A 253 -8.35 11.28 1.17
CA LEU A 253 -9.45 10.88 2.05
C LEU A 253 -10.08 9.55 1.63
N ILE A 254 -10.17 9.27 0.33
CA ILE A 254 -10.66 7.99 -0.21
C ILE A 254 -9.79 6.85 0.29
N PHE A 255 -8.48 6.99 0.35
CA PHE A 255 -7.58 5.91 0.78
C PHE A 255 -7.48 5.75 2.31
N ALA A 256 -7.77 6.78 3.09
CA ALA A 256 -7.48 6.82 4.52
C ALA A 256 -8.04 5.62 5.30
N ALA A 257 -9.32 5.29 5.13
CA ALA A 257 -9.94 4.21 5.90
C ALA A 257 -9.44 2.82 5.48
N ASN A 258 -9.26 2.59 4.18
CA ASN A 258 -8.74 1.31 3.69
C ASN A 258 -7.33 1.06 4.24
N ASN A 259 -6.49 2.10 4.23
CA ASN A 259 -5.13 1.99 4.73
C ASN A 259 -5.10 1.77 6.26
N ALA A 260 -5.91 2.49 7.03
CA ALA A 260 -6.02 2.29 8.48
C ALA A 260 -6.45 0.86 8.83
N ALA A 261 -7.57 0.40 8.26
CA ALA A 261 -8.09 -0.95 8.50
C ALA A 261 -7.11 -2.03 8.02
N GLY A 262 -6.43 -1.82 6.89
CA GLY A 262 -5.40 -2.70 6.37
C GLY A 262 -4.25 -2.89 7.37
N TYR A 263 -3.73 -1.80 7.96
CA TYR A 263 -2.65 -1.90 8.96
C TYR A 263 -3.09 -2.55 10.27
N LEU A 264 -4.37 -2.47 10.65
CA LEU A 264 -4.88 -3.26 11.77
C LEU A 264 -4.83 -4.77 11.46
N VAL A 265 -5.22 -5.17 10.24
CA VAL A 265 -5.16 -6.58 9.79
C VAL A 265 -3.72 -7.08 9.76
N ILE A 266 -2.79 -6.27 9.27
CA ILE A 266 -1.39 -6.65 9.05
C ILE A 266 -0.63 -6.84 10.37
N ALA A 267 -0.82 -5.92 11.32
CA ALA A 267 0.04 -5.82 12.48
C ALA A 267 -0.72 -5.79 13.81
N PHE A 268 -1.74 -4.94 13.94
CA PHE A 268 -2.36 -4.70 15.23
C PHE A 268 -3.10 -5.92 15.77
N PHE A 269 -3.86 -6.63 14.94
CA PHE A 269 -4.60 -7.81 15.41
C PHE A 269 -3.69 -8.92 15.93
N SER A 270 -2.51 -9.12 15.33
CA SER A 270 -1.53 -10.08 15.85
C SER A 270 -0.99 -9.66 17.22
N SER A 271 -0.69 -8.37 17.41
CA SER A 271 -0.28 -7.82 18.70
C SER A 271 -1.39 -7.91 19.74
N TYR A 272 -2.62 -7.53 19.37
CA TYR A 272 -3.80 -7.59 20.22
C TYR A 272 -4.09 -9.01 20.68
N GLY A 273 -4.15 -9.95 19.74
CA GLY A 273 -4.40 -11.37 20.05
C GLY A 273 -3.35 -11.97 21.01
N THR A 274 -2.07 -11.65 20.81
CA THR A 274 -1.01 -12.21 21.66
C THR A 274 -0.88 -11.52 23.02
N ARG A 275 -0.98 -10.19 23.09
CA ARG A 275 -0.70 -9.42 24.29
C ARG A 275 -1.92 -9.25 25.19
N GLU A 276 -3.07 -8.91 24.59
CA GLU A 276 -4.29 -8.61 25.35
C GLU A 276 -5.14 -9.86 25.59
N LEU A 277 -5.20 -10.76 24.58
CA LEU A 277 -6.07 -11.95 24.65
C LEU A 277 -5.31 -13.22 25.04
N GLY A 278 -3.97 -13.20 25.12
CA GLY A 278 -3.17 -14.35 25.49
C GLY A 278 -3.17 -15.48 24.45
N MET A 279 -3.56 -15.22 23.21
CA MET A 279 -3.52 -16.20 22.12
C MET A 279 -2.08 -16.57 21.76
N ALA A 280 -1.87 -17.79 21.27
CA ALA A 280 -0.57 -18.19 20.76
C ALA A 280 -0.19 -17.36 19.52
N ARG A 281 1.10 -17.01 19.39
CA ARG A 281 1.62 -16.27 18.21
C ARG A 281 1.26 -16.97 16.91
N THR A 282 1.37 -18.29 16.85
CA THR A 282 1.01 -19.09 15.68
C THR A 282 -0.46 -18.98 15.31
N GLU A 283 -1.36 -18.90 16.29
CA GLU A 283 -2.80 -18.72 16.03
C GLU A 283 -3.11 -17.37 15.38
N THR A 284 -2.52 -16.28 15.90
CA THR A 284 -2.71 -14.95 15.32
C THR A 284 -2.10 -14.82 13.93
N LEU A 285 -0.98 -15.48 13.66
CA LEU A 285 -0.37 -15.53 12.32
C LEU A 285 -1.22 -16.36 11.33
N VAL A 286 -1.83 -17.47 11.77
CA VAL A 286 -2.78 -18.24 10.94
C VAL A 286 -4.00 -17.38 10.58
N ALA A 287 -4.58 -16.67 11.55
CA ALA A 287 -5.68 -15.76 11.30
C ALA A 287 -5.30 -14.65 10.30
N ALA A 288 -4.09 -14.09 10.42
CA ALA A 288 -3.55 -13.09 9.50
C ALA A 288 -3.36 -13.65 8.08
N LEU A 289 -2.86 -14.90 7.94
CA LEU A 289 -2.71 -15.58 6.64
C LEU A 289 -4.06 -15.76 5.94
N ILE A 290 -5.06 -16.27 6.66
CA ILE A 290 -6.41 -16.47 6.12
C ILE A 290 -7.04 -15.13 5.74
N GLY A 291 -6.90 -14.11 6.60
CA GLY A 291 -7.31 -12.74 6.31
C GLY A 291 -6.63 -12.16 5.07
N GLY A 292 -5.32 -12.40 4.89
CA GLY A 292 -4.58 -11.99 3.70
C GLY A 292 -5.10 -12.63 2.42
N VAL A 293 -5.44 -13.91 2.45
CA VAL A 293 -6.08 -14.60 1.31
C VAL A 293 -7.45 -14.00 1.02
N GLY A 294 -8.26 -13.73 2.03
CA GLY A 294 -9.54 -13.03 1.88
C GLY A 294 -9.37 -11.67 1.22
N TRP A 295 -8.41 -10.87 1.71
CA TRP A 295 -8.14 -9.55 1.14
C TRP A 295 -7.70 -9.62 -0.33
N LEU A 296 -6.83 -10.57 -0.69
CA LEU A 296 -6.42 -10.82 -2.07
C LEU A 296 -7.63 -11.11 -2.98
N VAL A 297 -8.46 -12.07 -2.59
CA VAL A 297 -9.63 -12.51 -3.36
C VAL A 297 -10.61 -11.36 -3.56
N PHE A 298 -10.97 -10.65 -2.47
CA PHE A 298 -11.92 -9.56 -2.54
C PHE A 298 -11.38 -8.31 -3.23
N THR A 299 -10.06 -8.06 -3.20
CA THR A 299 -9.43 -6.97 -3.98
C THR A 299 -9.53 -7.24 -5.48
N MET A 300 -9.21 -8.47 -5.91
CA MET A 300 -9.35 -8.84 -7.32
C MET A 300 -10.81 -8.78 -7.77
N PHE A 301 -11.73 -9.30 -6.93
CA PHE A 301 -13.17 -9.18 -7.18
C PHE A 301 -13.63 -7.73 -7.27
N GLY A 302 -13.17 -6.85 -6.37
CA GLY A 302 -13.47 -5.42 -6.37
C GLY A 302 -13.03 -4.73 -7.65
N GLY A 303 -11.81 -5.02 -8.13
CA GLY A 303 -11.33 -4.51 -9.41
C GLY A 303 -12.20 -4.97 -10.59
N TRP A 304 -12.50 -6.27 -10.64
CA TRP A 304 -13.32 -6.84 -11.72
C TRP A 304 -14.77 -6.31 -11.71
N ILE A 305 -15.43 -6.27 -10.55
CA ILE A 305 -16.82 -5.82 -10.46
C ILE A 305 -16.94 -4.31 -10.77
N SER A 306 -15.91 -3.52 -10.46
CA SER A 306 -15.89 -2.09 -10.73
C SER A 306 -15.92 -1.74 -12.21
N ASP A 307 -15.46 -2.62 -13.08
CA ASP A 307 -15.60 -2.48 -14.53
C ASP A 307 -17.06 -2.64 -15.01
N LYS A 308 -17.92 -3.26 -14.18
CA LYS A 308 -19.34 -3.52 -14.51
C LYS A 308 -20.29 -2.54 -13.85
N ILE A 309 -20.13 -2.27 -12.55
CA ILE A 309 -21.06 -1.43 -11.77
C ILE A 309 -20.54 -0.01 -11.53
N GLY A 310 -19.31 0.26 -11.91
CA GLY A 310 -18.66 1.58 -11.75
C GLY A 310 -17.74 1.65 -10.53
N ARG A 311 -16.72 2.53 -10.63
CA ARG A 311 -15.70 2.71 -9.59
C ARG A 311 -16.32 3.20 -8.29
N VAL A 312 -17.05 4.31 -8.37
CA VAL A 312 -17.64 4.98 -7.18
C VAL A 312 -18.54 4.05 -6.40
N LEU A 313 -19.48 3.34 -7.08
CA LEU A 313 -20.39 2.42 -6.41
C LEU A 313 -19.65 1.26 -5.74
N THR A 314 -18.60 0.73 -6.38
CA THR A 314 -17.79 -0.35 -5.79
C THR A 314 -17.13 0.10 -4.49
N PHE A 315 -16.54 1.30 -4.48
CA PHE A 315 -15.98 1.88 -3.25
C PHE A 315 -17.03 2.11 -2.17
N GLN A 316 -18.22 2.63 -2.56
CA GLN A 316 -19.32 2.87 -1.62
C GLN A 316 -19.78 1.58 -0.94
N ILE A 317 -19.89 0.48 -1.69
CA ILE A 317 -20.21 -0.85 -1.12
C ILE A 317 -19.11 -1.29 -0.14
N GLY A 318 -17.83 -1.18 -0.53
CA GLY A 318 -16.72 -1.54 0.33
C GLY A 318 -16.69 -0.77 1.65
N TYR A 319 -16.77 0.56 1.58
CA TYR A 319 -16.79 1.41 2.79
C TYR A 319 -18.07 1.23 3.60
N GLY A 320 -19.22 1.00 2.98
CA GLY A 320 -20.46 0.69 3.68
C GLY A 320 -20.33 -0.57 4.54
N ILE A 321 -19.70 -1.62 4.00
CA ILE A 321 -19.42 -2.86 4.75
C ILE A 321 -18.48 -2.58 5.92
N ILE A 322 -17.39 -1.78 5.71
CA ILE A 322 -16.45 -1.44 6.78
C ILE A 322 -17.16 -0.65 7.89
N VAL A 323 -17.98 0.36 7.56
CA VAL A 323 -18.74 1.14 8.56
C VAL A 323 -19.62 0.24 9.42
N LEU A 324 -20.33 -0.69 8.78
CA LEU A 324 -21.25 -1.61 9.50
C LEU A 324 -20.50 -2.65 10.34
N TRP A 325 -19.32 -3.10 9.89
CA TRP A 325 -18.58 -4.18 10.54
C TRP A 325 -17.55 -3.71 11.57
N ALA A 326 -17.07 -2.48 11.47
CA ALA A 326 -15.95 -1.97 12.27
C ALA A 326 -16.15 -2.13 13.79
N ILE A 327 -17.36 -1.97 14.31
CA ILE A 327 -17.65 -2.13 15.73
C ILE A 327 -18.02 -3.59 16.07
N PRO A 328 -18.94 -4.27 15.35
CA PRO A 328 -19.32 -5.65 15.67
C PRO A 328 -18.16 -6.64 15.67
N MET A 329 -17.14 -6.44 14.82
CA MET A 329 -16.02 -7.38 14.75
C MET A 329 -15.26 -7.53 16.08
N TRP A 330 -15.23 -6.50 16.94
CA TRP A 330 -14.51 -6.55 18.21
C TRP A 330 -15.13 -7.53 19.20
N PHE A 331 -16.44 -7.70 19.17
CA PHE A 331 -17.12 -8.72 20.00
C PHE A 331 -16.72 -10.14 19.62
N LEU A 332 -16.33 -10.39 18.37
CA LEU A 332 -15.81 -11.68 17.93
C LEU A 332 -14.30 -11.80 18.27
N LEU A 333 -13.52 -10.73 18.06
CA LEU A 333 -12.10 -10.72 18.38
C LEU A 333 -11.88 -11.00 19.88
N ASP A 334 -12.65 -10.34 20.75
CA ASP A 334 -12.50 -10.42 22.22
C ASP A 334 -12.83 -11.80 22.81
N THR A 335 -13.44 -12.69 22.00
CA THR A 335 -13.67 -14.08 22.45
C THR A 335 -12.39 -14.89 22.61
N ALA A 336 -11.26 -14.42 22.08
CA ALA A 336 -9.98 -15.16 22.00
C ALA A 336 -10.12 -16.55 21.31
N ASN A 337 -11.22 -16.78 20.60
CA ASN A 337 -11.44 -18.02 19.85
C ASN A 337 -10.88 -17.86 18.43
N LEU A 338 -9.93 -18.72 18.03
CA LEU A 338 -9.27 -18.64 16.73
C LEU A 338 -10.22 -18.54 15.54
N VAL A 339 -11.32 -19.32 15.57
CA VAL A 339 -12.29 -19.35 14.46
C VAL A 339 -13.04 -18.01 14.36
N LEU A 340 -13.55 -17.50 15.49
CA LEU A 340 -14.28 -16.23 15.54
C LEU A 340 -13.36 -15.03 15.25
N PHE A 341 -12.14 -15.08 15.78
CA PHE A 341 -11.11 -14.10 15.51
C PHE A 341 -10.77 -14.02 14.00
N THR A 342 -10.55 -15.18 13.39
CA THR A 342 -10.30 -15.27 11.94
C THR A 342 -11.51 -14.81 11.13
N LEU A 343 -12.71 -15.20 11.52
CA LEU A 343 -13.95 -14.78 10.86
C LEU A 343 -14.12 -13.26 10.89
N ALA A 344 -13.84 -12.63 12.03
CA ALA A 344 -13.89 -11.18 12.15
C ALA A 344 -12.98 -10.46 11.14
N ILE A 345 -11.77 -10.97 10.96
CA ILE A 345 -10.79 -10.45 9.99
C ILE A 345 -11.27 -10.70 8.55
N VAL A 346 -11.72 -11.92 8.22
CA VAL A 346 -12.17 -12.27 6.86
C VAL A 346 -13.34 -11.40 6.44
N VAL A 347 -14.35 -11.19 7.31
CA VAL A 347 -15.48 -10.32 6.99
C VAL A 347 -15.05 -8.87 6.77
N LEU A 348 -14.06 -8.36 7.53
CA LEU A 348 -13.50 -7.04 7.28
C LEU A 348 -12.89 -6.95 5.87
N THR A 349 -12.25 -8.01 5.38
CA THR A 349 -11.64 -8.03 4.04
C THR A 349 -12.66 -7.97 2.90
N ILE A 350 -13.95 -8.38 3.15
CA ILE A 350 -15.05 -8.21 2.18
C ILE A 350 -15.28 -6.71 1.88
N GLY A 351 -15.10 -5.85 2.89
CA GLY A 351 -15.16 -4.39 2.70
C GLY A 351 -13.87 -3.80 2.15
N LEU A 352 -12.71 -4.30 2.62
CA LEU A 352 -11.39 -3.82 2.19
C LEU A 352 -11.14 -4.06 0.70
N GLY A 353 -11.54 -5.21 0.15
CA GLY A 353 -11.30 -5.54 -1.24
C GLY A 353 -11.94 -4.56 -2.22
N PRO A 354 -13.29 -4.35 -2.21
CA PRO A 354 -13.96 -3.40 -3.09
C PRO A 354 -13.55 -1.93 -2.87
N SER A 355 -13.10 -1.56 -1.67
CA SER A 355 -12.58 -0.22 -1.39
C SER A 355 -11.10 -0.04 -1.76
N TYR A 356 -10.47 -1.06 -2.33
CA TYR A 356 -9.06 -1.03 -2.72
C TYR A 356 -8.82 -1.46 -4.17
N GLY A 357 -9.46 -2.52 -4.65
CA GLY A 357 -9.24 -3.07 -5.98
C GLY A 357 -9.33 -2.06 -7.12
N PRO A 358 -10.37 -1.22 -7.20
CA PRO A 358 -10.51 -0.24 -8.27
C PRO A 358 -9.70 1.06 -8.08
N GLN A 359 -8.89 1.21 -7.03
CA GLN A 359 -8.24 2.46 -6.66
C GLN A 359 -7.28 2.98 -7.73
N SER A 360 -6.46 2.11 -8.33
CA SER A 360 -5.53 2.51 -9.40
C SER A 360 -6.27 3.11 -10.59
N ALA A 361 -7.40 2.50 -10.98
CA ALA A 361 -8.22 3.00 -12.08
C ALA A 361 -8.90 4.32 -11.73
N LEU A 362 -9.54 4.40 -10.55
CA LEU A 362 -10.20 5.62 -10.09
C LEU A 362 -9.22 6.80 -10.08
N TYR A 363 -8.03 6.62 -9.50
CA TYR A 363 -7.05 7.70 -9.40
C TYR A 363 -6.49 8.10 -10.76
N ALA A 364 -6.21 7.14 -11.65
CA ALA A 364 -5.78 7.46 -13.02
C ALA A 364 -6.84 8.27 -13.78
N GLU A 365 -8.13 8.01 -13.53
CA GLU A 365 -9.27 8.69 -14.14
C GLU A 365 -9.55 10.07 -13.49
N MET A 366 -9.10 10.31 -12.25
CA MET A 366 -9.27 11.60 -11.55
C MET A 366 -8.37 12.73 -12.08
N PHE A 367 -7.18 12.40 -12.61
CA PHE A 367 -6.19 13.39 -12.97
C PHE A 367 -5.91 13.45 -14.47
N PRO A 368 -5.76 14.66 -15.06
CA PRO A 368 -5.32 14.84 -16.45
C PRO A 368 -3.91 14.24 -16.69
N ALA A 369 -3.65 13.80 -17.93
CA ALA A 369 -2.42 13.09 -18.30
C ALA A 369 -1.13 13.82 -17.88
N LYS A 370 -1.07 15.15 -17.98
CA LYS A 370 0.12 15.98 -17.67
C LYS A 370 0.53 15.97 -16.19
N ILE A 371 -0.44 15.82 -15.28
CA ILE A 371 -0.23 15.89 -13.82
C ILE A 371 -0.61 14.58 -13.14
N ARG A 372 -1.00 13.57 -13.90
CA ARG A 372 -1.57 12.30 -13.39
C ARG A 372 -0.60 11.58 -12.45
N PHE A 373 0.67 11.46 -12.84
CA PHE A 373 1.64 10.77 -11.98
C PHE A 373 1.79 11.48 -10.62
N SER A 374 1.99 12.79 -10.63
CA SER A 374 2.11 13.60 -9.42
C SER A 374 0.84 13.55 -8.58
N GLY A 375 -0.34 13.72 -9.19
CA GLY A 375 -1.63 13.68 -8.50
C GLY A 375 -1.91 12.33 -7.83
N VAL A 376 -1.72 11.25 -8.56
CA VAL A 376 -1.90 9.88 -8.07
C VAL A 376 -0.93 9.57 -6.92
N SER A 377 0.35 9.88 -7.08
CA SER A 377 1.38 9.58 -6.08
C SER A 377 1.22 10.41 -4.81
N ILE A 378 0.95 11.71 -4.93
CA ILE A 378 0.77 12.60 -3.77
C ILE A 378 -0.54 12.28 -3.05
N GLY A 379 -1.65 12.07 -3.77
CA GLY A 379 -2.92 11.70 -3.16
C GLY A 379 -2.81 10.40 -2.36
N TYR A 380 -2.15 9.39 -2.91
CA TYR A 380 -1.89 8.13 -2.22
C TYR A 380 -0.98 8.31 -0.99
N ALA A 381 0.12 9.07 -1.13
CA ALA A 381 1.06 9.31 -0.04
C ALA A 381 0.40 10.05 1.14
N LEU A 382 -0.40 11.09 0.86
CA LEU A 382 -1.16 11.82 1.89
C LEU A 382 -2.21 10.93 2.54
N GLY A 383 -2.94 10.11 1.77
CA GLY A 383 -3.90 9.15 2.31
C GLY A 383 -3.22 8.10 3.20
N SER A 384 -2.01 7.68 2.85
CA SER A 384 -1.20 6.78 3.67
C SER A 384 -0.81 7.41 5.03
N ILE A 385 -0.53 8.70 5.07
CA ILE A 385 -0.24 9.41 6.32
C ILE A 385 -1.51 9.51 7.17
N ILE A 386 -2.60 9.96 6.59
CA ILE A 386 -3.88 10.19 7.31
C ILE A 386 -4.43 8.88 7.88
N GLY A 387 -4.40 7.82 7.09
CA GLY A 387 -4.99 6.53 7.46
C GLY A 387 -4.02 5.57 8.12
N GLY A 388 -2.91 5.25 7.46
CA GLY A 388 -2.09 4.10 7.81
C GLY A 388 -0.91 4.35 8.73
N ALA A 389 -0.29 5.54 8.63
CA ALA A 389 0.97 5.84 9.30
C ALA A 389 0.96 5.54 10.80
N PHE A 390 -0.11 5.94 11.47
CA PHE A 390 -0.24 5.85 12.91
C PHE A 390 -1.45 5.01 13.36
N ALA A 391 -2.12 4.29 12.47
CA ALA A 391 -3.32 3.54 12.81
C ALA A 391 -3.09 2.50 13.94
N PRO A 392 -2.03 1.69 13.94
CA PRO A 392 -1.75 0.78 15.05
C PRO A 392 -1.42 1.54 16.35
N LEU A 393 -0.72 2.67 16.26
CA LEU A 393 -0.44 3.53 17.42
C LEU A 393 -1.73 4.12 18.00
N ILE A 394 -2.59 4.68 17.16
CA ILE A 394 -3.89 5.23 17.57
C ILE A 394 -4.74 4.14 18.21
N ALA A 395 -4.78 2.94 17.61
CA ALA A 395 -5.50 1.80 18.14
C ALA A 395 -5.00 1.41 19.54
N GLN A 396 -3.69 1.35 19.75
CA GLN A 396 -3.10 1.07 21.07
C GLN A 396 -3.46 2.18 22.07
N LEU A 397 -3.30 3.44 21.71
CA LEU A 397 -3.65 4.57 22.60
C LEU A 397 -5.13 4.59 22.96
N LEU A 398 -6.01 4.25 22.02
CA LEU A 398 -7.45 4.15 22.30
C LEU A 398 -7.72 3.02 23.30
N LEU A 399 -7.11 1.87 23.09
CA LEU A 399 -7.24 0.73 24.01
C LEU A 399 -6.73 1.06 25.41
N ASP A 400 -5.54 1.62 25.52
CA ASP A 400 -4.90 1.97 26.80
C ASP A 400 -5.70 3.03 27.58
N ASN A 401 -6.27 4.01 26.89
CA ASN A 401 -7.01 5.10 27.56
C ASN A 401 -8.47 4.77 27.85
N THR A 402 -9.11 3.95 27.03
CA THR A 402 -10.55 3.63 27.18
C THR A 402 -10.81 2.29 27.90
N GLY A 403 -9.85 1.37 27.83
CA GLY A 403 -9.99 0.01 28.34
C GLY A 403 -10.98 -0.85 27.56
N VAL A 404 -11.48 -0.39 26.39
CA VAL A 404 -12.47 -1.12 25.59
C VAL A 404 -12.05 -1.19 24.13
N SER A 405 -12.03 -2.41 23.59
CA SER A 405 -11.57 -2.72 22.23
C SER A 405 -12.42 -2.07 21.13
N TRP A 406 -13.74 -2.01 21.32
CA TRP A 406 -14.66 -1.44 20.33
C TRP A 406 -14.43 0.06 20.08
N SER A 407 -13.68 0.77 20.94
CA SER A 407 -13.26 2.16 20.69
C SER A 407 -12.43 2.28 19.39
N ILE A 408 -11.64 1.26 19.09
CA ILE A 408 -10.88 1.16 17.84
C ILE A 408 -11.86 0.96 16.66
N GLY A 409 -12.94 0.21 16.89
CA GLY A 409 -14.02 0.06 15.90
C GLY A 409 -14.66 1.40 15.55
N VAL A 410 -14.92 2.27 16.53
CA VAL A 410 -15.42 3.63 16.30
C VAL A 410 -14.45 4.45 15.45
N TYR A 411 -13.16 4.41 15.76
CA TYR A 411 -12.13 5.09 14.98
C TYR A 411 -12.16 4.66 13.50
N ILE A 412 -12.19 3.35 13.23
CA ILE A 412 -12.27 2.83 11.85
C ILE A 412 -13.59 3.18 11.18
N ALA A 413 -14.72 3.11 11.89
CA ALA A 413 -16.03 3.48 11.35
C ALA A 413 -16.08 4.97 10.94
N VAL A 414 -15.53 5.87 11.75
CA VAL A 414 -15.46 7.29 11.43
C VAL A 414 -14.59 7.55 10.20
N LEU A 415 -13.41 6.93 10.11
CA LEU A 415 -12.58 7.04 8.91
C LEU A 415 -13.27 6.47 7.67
N ALA A 416 -13.95 5.32 7.81
CA ALA A 416 -14.68 4.71 6.69
C ALA A 416 -15.85 5.59 6.22
N LEU A 417 -16.53 6.27 7.14
CA LEU A 417 -17.57 7.25 6.79
C LEU A 417 -16.99 8.46 6.04
N ILE A 418 -15.83 8.98 6.49
CA ILE A 418 -15.13 10.07 5.79
C ILE A 418 -14.74 9.63 4.38
N SER A 419 -14.16 8.43 4.22
CA SER A 419 -13.77 7.89 2.91
C SER A 419 -14.99 7.62 2.01
N LEU A 420 -16.10 7.16 2.58
CA LEU A 420 -17.38 6.97 1.87
C LEU A 420 -17.94 8.30 1.34
N ILE A 421 -17.90 9.35 2.16
CA ILE A 421 -18.32 10.69 1.74
C ILE A 421 -17.39 11.21 0.64
N ALA A 422 -16.08 11.08 0.82
CA ALA A 422 -15.09 11.56 -0.14
C ALA A 422 -15.26 10.89 -1.53
N VAL A 423 -15.43 9.56 -1.58
CA VAL A 423 -15.65 8.88 -2.85
C VAL A 423 -17.01 9.24 -3.48
N SER A 424 -18.02 9.53 -2.68
CA SER A 424 -19.35 9.94 -3.16
C SER A 424 -19.33 11.34 -3.79
N MET A 425 -18.32 12.16 -3.49
CA MET A 425 -18.11 13.46 -4.14
C MET A 425 -17.44 13.38 -5.51
N VAL A 426 -16.94 12.20 -5.89
CA VAL A 426 -16.33 11.98 -7.21
C VAL A 426 -17.44 11.75 -8.25
N PRO A 427 -17.47 12.51 -9.37
CA PRO A 427 -18.48 12.33 -10.40
C PRO A 427 -18.39 10.96 -11.06
N LYS A 428 -19.54 10.31 -11.29
CA LYS A 428 -19.60 9.00 -11.95
C LYS A 428 -19.12 9.03 -13.41
N SER A 429 -19.21 10.19 -14.08
CA SER A 429 -18.76 10.41 -15.47
C SER A 429 -17.26 10.29 -15.68
N ILE A 430 -16.48 10.31 -14.60
CA ILE A 430 -15.02 10.21 -14.67
C ILE A 430 -14.53 8.86 -15.21
N GLN A 431 -15.32 7.80 -15.04
CA GLN A 431 -14.94 6.44 -15.46
C GLN A 431 -14.74 6.29 -16.97
N ASP A 432 -15.39 7.11 -17.78
CA ASP A 432 -15.32 7.04 -19.24
C ASP A 432 -14.27 7.97 -19.85
N ARG A 433 -13.52 8.71 -19.03
CA ARG A 433 -12.45 9.61 -19.51
C ARG A 433 -11.40 8.85 -20.31
N ASP A 434 -11.01 9.41 -21.47
CA ASP A 434 -9.89 8.88 -22.23
C ASP A 434 -8.57 9.19 -21.46
N LEU A 435 -7.70 8.19 -21.36
CA LEU A 435 -6.40 8.35 -20.70
C LEU A 435 -5.31 8.83 -21.67
N HIS A 436 -5.60 8.85 -22.97
CA HIS A 436 -4.67 9.28 -24.01
C HIS A 436 -4.71 10.80 -24.23
N THR A 437 -3.59 11.36 -24.68
CA THR A 437 -3.38 12.82 -24.80
C THR A 437 -4.20 13.52 -25.88
N HIS A 438 -4.97 12.81 -26.71
CA HIS A 438 -5.63 13.37 -27.88
C HIS A 438 -6.96 14.08 -27.61
N ASP A 439 -7.64 13.86 -26.48
CA ASP A 439 -8.87 14.57 -26.12
C ASP A 439 -8.58 15.81 -25.27
N ARG A 440 -8.07 16.87 -25.92
CA ARG A 440 -7.66 18.12 -25.25
C ARG A 440 -8.79 18.91 -24.60
N GLU A 441 -10.05 18.72 -25.02
CA GLU A 441 -11.18 19.51 -24.50
C GLU A 441 -11.77 18.99 -23.17
N HIS A 442 -11.56 17.71 -22.84
CA HIS A 442 -12.05 17.12 -21.58
C HIS A 442 -10.98 17.01 -20.48
N ASP A 443 -9.70 17.12 -20.83
CA ASP A 443 -8.58 16.95 -19.89
C ASP A 443 -8.28 18.17 -19.02
N GLU A 444 -8.86 19.35 -19.33
CA GLU A 444 -8.54 20.62 -18.64
C GLU A 444 -9.58 21.03 -17.58
N ALA A 445 -10.75 20.36 -17.52
CA ALA A 445 -11.78 20.72 -16.54
C ALA A 445 -11.50 20.07 -15.18
N PRO A 446 -11.37 20.85 -14.09
CA PRO A 446 -11.33 20.32 -12.71
C PRO A 446 -12.65 19.60 -12.38
N LEU A 447 -12.62 18.68 -11.40
CA LEU A 447 -13.79 17.93 -10.93
C LEU A 447 -14.82 18.84 -10.24
#